data_9d27e9e0e547a7c0791c91e9db15b71e
#
_entry.id   9d27e9e0e547a7c0791c91e9db15b71e
#
_cell.length_a   1.000
_cell.length_b   1.000
_cell.length_c   1.000
_cell.angle_alpha   90.00
_cell.angle_beta   90.00
_cell.angle_gamma   90.00
#
_symmetry.space_group_name_H-M   'P 1'
#
loop_
_entity.id
_entity.type
_entity.pdbx_description
1 polymer ?
#
loop_
_entity_poly.entity_id
_entity_poly.type
_entity_poly.pdbx_seq_one_letter_code
_entity_poly.pdbx_strand_id
1 'polypeptide(L)'
;DDISKYNKVTDEGYVGTLYAFYGDERIKNDPESFTYYEPKTEYSTYYYDQSFDYQYEGSLLYDVDVANSYIRFMGGDDSSVKIKTGVNNGRKLLVVKDSYGNAEIPFYTNSFEEIYVVDMRYFKCNLVNFINDMDITDVLFTMAAYSVVGGNAENIDTLITQDADNRVVDGQLTASTED
;
A
#
# COMPACT_ATOMS: atom_id res chain seq x y z
N ASP A 1 12.82 -12.87 3.93
CA ASP A 1 11.73 -13.85 3.71
C ASP A 1 12.18 -14.99 2.82
N ASP A 2 11.57 -16.17 3.03
CA ASP A 2 11.83 -17.35 2.21
C ASP A 2 11.09 -17.21 0.86
N ILE A 3 11.84 -16.99 -0.21
CA ILE A 3 11.30 -16.79 -1.57
C ILE A 3 10.50 -18.00 -2.08
N SER A 4 10.70 -19.19 -1.50
CA SER A 4 9.92 -20.38 -1.84
C SER A 4 8.43 -20.26 -1.51
N LYS A 5 8.04 -19.31 -0.66
CA LYS A 5 6.66 -18.98 -0.32
C LYS A 5 5.91 -18.17 -1.39
N TYR A 6 6.58 -17.86 -2.50
CA TYR A 6 6.04 -17.04 -3.58
C TYR A 6 6.13 -17.77 -4.92
N ASN A 7 5.23 -17.45 -5.83
CA ASN A 7 5.34 -17.77 -7.24
C ASN A 7 6.02 -16.60 -7.94
N LYS A 8 7.14 -16.86 -8.61
CA LYS A 8 7.78 -15.86 -9.45
C LYS A 8 7.05 -15.79 -10.79
N VAL A 9 6.61 -14.61 -11.18
CA VAL A 9 5.96 -14.32 -12.47
C VAL A 9 6.80 -13.27 -13.20
N THR A 10 6.95 -13.41 -14.50
CA THR A 10 7.71 -12.46 -15.33
C THR A 10 6.92 -12.14 -16.59
N ASP A 11 6.66 -10.87 -16.80
CA ASP A 11 6.03 -10.31 -18.00
C ASP A 11 7.10 -9.67 -18.88
N GLU A 12 7.08 -9.95 -20.18
CA GLU A 12 8.01 -9.38 -21.15
C GLU A 12 7.41 -8.13 -21.82
N GLY A 13 8.26 -7.16 -22.17
CA GLY A 13 7.83 -5.98 -22.92
C GLY A 13 7.53 -4.76 -22.05
N TYR A 14 8.04 -4.70 -20.83
CA TYR A 14 7.86 -3.57 -19.93
C TYR A 14 8.73 -2.37 -20.36
N VAL A 15 8.11 -1.21 -20.55
CA VAL A 15 8.79 0.05 -20.92
C VAL A 15 8.79 1.08 -19.80
N GLY A 16 7.99 0.87 -18.76
CA GLY A 16 7.96 1.68 -17.55
C GLY A 16 7.44 3.10 -17.70
N THR A 17 7.35 3.79 -16.56
CA THR A 17 6.84 5.16 -16.46
C THR A 17 7.72 6.17 -17.20
N LEU A 18 9.03 5.92 -17.31
CA LEU A 18 9.94 6.82 -18.03
C LEU A 18 9.56 6.96 -19.51
N TYR A 19 9.13 5.86 -20.14
CA TYR A 19 8.64 5.94 -21.52
C TYR A 19 7.38 6.81 -21.61
N ALA A 20 6.45 6.65 -20.67
CA ALA A 20 5.22 7.45 -20.66
C ALA A 20 5.49 8.95 -20.53
N PHE A 21 6.54 9.36 -19.81
CA PHE A 21 6.90 10.77 -19.65
C PHE A 21 7.72 11.34 -20.81
N TYR A 22 8.67 10.58 -21.32
CA TYR A 22 9.65 11.09 -22.28
C TYR A 22 9.39 10.67 -23.73
N GLY A 23 8.65 9.57 -23.95
CA GLY A 23 8.34 9.05 -25.28
C GLY A 23 9.59 8.63 -26.08
N ASP A 24 10.67 8.24 -25.39
CA ASP A 24 11.92 7.89 -26.05
C ASP A 24 11.82 6.51 -26.72
N GLU A 25 11.84 6.49 -28.06
CA GLU A 25 11.72 5.26 -28.85
C GLU A 25 12.83 4.24 -28.54
N ARG A 26 13.98 4.63 -27.96
CA ARG A 26 15.03 3.70 -27.55
C ARG A 26 14.53 2.79 -26.42
N ILE A 27 13.74 3.33 -25.46
CA ILE A 27 13.15 2.55 -24.38
C ILE A 27 12.11 1.58 -24.94
N LYS A 28 11.28 2.04 -25.86
CA LYS A 28 10.25 1.21 -26.51
C LYS A 28 10.84 0.07 -27.34
N ASN A 29 11.96 0.31 -28.01
CA ASN A 29 12.60 -0.66 -28.88
C ASN A 29 13.49 -1.67 -28.13
N ASP A 30 13.78 -1.41 -26.85
CA ASP A 30 14.55 -2.31 -25.97
C ASP A 30 13.83 -2.45 -24.61
N PRO A 31 12.64 -3.09 -24.62
CA PRO A 31 11.84 -3.25 -23.42
C PRO A 31 12.48 -4.25 -22.45
N GLU A 32 12.24 -4.04 -21.16
CA GLU A 32 12.70 -4.91 -20.09
C GLU A 32 11.68 -5.99 -19.74
N SER A 33 12.09 -6.98 -18.96
CA SER A 33 11.17 -7.89 -18.30
C SER A 33 10.76 -7.32 -16.94
N PHE A 34 9.47 -7.45 -16.59
CA PHE A 34 8.93 -7.08 -15.28
C PHE A 34 8.69 -8.33 -14.47
N THR A 35 9.44 -8.49 -13.37
CA THR A 35 9.28 -9.64 -12.48
C THR A 35 8.60 -9.23 -11.19
N TYR A 36 7.58 -9.99 -10.77
CA TYR A 36 6.90 -9.84 -9.49
C TYR A 36 6.69 -11.19 -8.81
N TYR A 37 6.24 -11.16 -7.55
CA TYR A 37 6.10 -12.33 -6.72
C TYR A 37 4.70 -12.39 -6.11
N GLU A 38 3.98 -13.46 -6.41
CA GLU A 38 2.64 -13.73 -5.88
C GLU A 38 2.73 -14.57 -4.60
N PRO A 39 2.16 -14.11 -3.48
CA PRO A 39 2.12 -14.91 -2.26
C PRO A 39 1.38 -16.23 -2.48
N LYS A 40 1.90 -17.33 -1.92
CA LYS A 40 1.22 -18.63 -1.90
C LYS A 40 0.29 -18.79 -0.70
N THR A 41 0.44 -17.95 0.31
CA THR A 41 -0.45 -17.94 1.47
C THR A 41 -1.84 -17.46 1.07
N GLU A 42 -2.87 -17.92 1.77
CA GLU A 42 -4.22 -17.39 1.60
C GLU A 42 -4.29 -15.97 2.17
N TYR A 43 -4.98 -15.09 1.45
CA TYR A 43 -5.26 -13.73 1.91
C TYR A 43 -6.53 -13.18 1.26
N SER A 44 -7.13 -12.19 1.91
CA SER A 44 -8.21 -11.36 1.37
C SER A 44 -7.82 -9.89 1.47
N THR A 45 -8.19 -9.11 0.47
CA THR A 45 -7.81 -7.69 0.37
C THR A 45 -9.05 -6.82 0.34
N TYR A 46 -9.11 -5.84 1.22
CA TYR A 46 -10.24 -4.92 1.40
C TYR A 46 -9.77 -3.50 1.14
N TYR A 47 -10.52 -2.79 0.32
CA TYR A 47 -10.25 -1.42 -0.08
C TYR A 47 -11.14 -0.45 0.68
N TYR A 48 -10.53 0.61 1.14
CA TYR A 48 -11.15 1.71 1.86
C TYR A 48 -10.79 3.01 1.16
N ASP A 49 -11.59 4.05 1.37
CA ASP A 49 -11.21 5.37 0.92
C ASP A 49 -10.10 5.99 1.81
N GLN A 50 -9.77 7.23 1.55
CA GLN A 50 -8.74 7.98 2.27
C GLN A 50 -9.09 8.23 3.75
N SER A 51 -10.37 8.19 4.11
CA SER A 51 -10.91 8.32 5.47
C SER A 51 -11.19 6.98 6.15
N PHE A 52 -10.71 5.91 5.55
CA PHE A 52 -10.89 4.53 6.00
C PHE A 52 -12.35 4.05 6.02
N ASP A 53 -13.19 4.58 5.12
CA ASP A 53 -14.53 4.05 4.88
C ASP A 53 -14.46 2.91 3.87
N TYR A 54 -15.07 1.74 4.23
CA TYR A 54 -15.04 0.54 3.38
C TYR A 54 -15.71 0.78 2.03
N GLN A 55 -15.08 0.29 0.98
CA GLN A 55 -15.55 0.40 -0.39
C GLN A 55 -15.88 -0.96 -1.00
N TYR A 56 -14.90 -1.87 -1.06
CA TYR A 56 -15.06 -3.18 -1.69
C TYR A 56 -13.94 -4.15 -1.33
N GLU A 57 -14.18 -5.44 -1.60
CA GLU A 57 -13.15 -6.48 -1.61
C GLU A 57 -12.55 -6.60 -3.01
N GLY A 58 -11.23 -6.67 -3.12
CA GLY A 58 -10.51 -6.70 -4.40
C GLY A 58 -9.25 -7.53 -4.36
N SER A 59 -8.45 -7.44 -5.42
CA SER A 59 -7.19 -8.19 -5.54
C SER A 59 -6.02 -7.38 -4.99
N LEU A 60 -5.06 -8.04 -4.33
CA LEU A 60 -3.77 -7.44 -3.98
C LEU A 60 -2.92 -7.20 -5.24
N LEU A 61 -2.99 -8.15 -6.18
CA LEU A 61 -2.30 -8.09 -7.47
C LEU A 61 -3.34 -8.17 -8.59
N TYR A 62 -3.46 -7.11 -9.36
CA TYR A 62 -4.38 -7.02 -10.48
C TYR A 62 -3.75 -7.58 -11.76
N ASP A 63 -4.56 -8.18 -12.61
CA ASP A 63 -4.17 -8.49 -13.99
C ASP A 63 -4.23 -7.20 -14.82
N VAL A 64 -3.10 -6.78 -15.34
CA VAL A 64 -2.93 -5.53 -16.08
C VAL A 64 -2.01 -5.73 -17.27
N ASP A 65 -2.17 -4.88 -18.29
CA ASP A 65 -1.25 -4.84 -19.43
C ASP A 65 0.19 -4.56 -18.96
N VAL A 66 1.17 -5.16 -19.62
CA VAL A 66 2.58 -5.04 -19.28
C VAL A 66 3.07 -3.59 -19.24
N ALA A 67 2.53 -2.70 -20.07
CA ALA A 67 2.85 -1.27 -20.04
C ALA A 67 2.47 -0.60 -18.70
N ASN A 68 1.52 -1.16 -17.98
CA ASN A 68 1.01 -0.68 -16.71
C ASN A 68 1.39 -1.59 -15.53
N SER A 69 2.43 -2.41 -15.67
CA SER A 69 2.77 -3.48 -14.72
C SER A 69 2.86 -3.02 -13.26
N TYR A 70 3.24 -1.77 -12.99
CA TYR A 70 3.36 -1.28 -11.61
C TYR A 70 1.99 -1.04 -10.94
N ILE A 71 0.93 -0.70 -11.71
CA ILE A 71 -0.44 -0.57 -11.21
C ILE A 71 -1.01 -1.92 -10.73
N ARG A 72 -0.37 -3.03 -11.10
CA ARG A 72 -0.69 -4.37 -10.58
C ARG A 72 -0.79 -4.39 -9.06
N PHE A 73 0.09 -3.69 -8.38
CA PHE A 73 0.09 -3.62 -6.93
C PHE A 73 -1.05 -2.72 -6.43
N MET A 74 -2.11 -3.35 -5.91
CA MET A 74 -3.28 -2.70 -5.30
C MET A 74 -4.05 -1.73 -6.20
N GLY A 75 -3.79 -1.70 -7.51
CA GLY A 75 -4.50 -0.83 -8.46
C GLY A 75 -4.09 0.65 -8.40
N GLY A 76 -3.14 1.04 -7.56
CA GLY A 76 -2.66 2.42 -7.40
C GLY A 76 -2.51 2.86 -5.94
N ASP A 77 -2.56 4.18 -5.72
CA ASP A 77 -2.19 4.80 -4.44
C ASP A 77 -3.37 5.41 -3.66
N ASP A 78 -4.52 5.62 -4.31
CA ASP A 78 -5.60 6.47 -3.78
C ASP A 78 -6.40 5.84 -2.65
N SER A 79 -6.35 4.51 -2.52
CA SER A 79 -7.10 3.75 -1.51
C SER A 79 -6.22 3.40 -0.32
N SER A 80 -6.85 3.36 0.85
CA SER A 80 -6.30 2.63 2.00
C SER A 80 -6.64 1.15 1.84
N VAL A 81 -5.74 0.25 2.21
CA VAL A 81 -5.91 -1.18 1.97
C VAL A 81 -5.72 -1.95 3.27
N LYS A 82 -6.61 -2.90 3.54
CA LYS A 82 -6.44 -3.90 4.60
C LYS A 82 -6.31 -5.28 3.97
N ILE A 83 -5.28 -6.02 4.36
CA ILE A 83 -5.06 -7.41 3.95
C ILE A 83 -5.17 -8.28 5.19
N LYS A 84 -6.03 -9.30 5.13
CA LYS A 84 -6.10 -10.38 6.11
C LYS A 84 -5.42 -11.60 5.53
N THR A 85 -4.53 -12.23 6.28
CA THR A 85 -3.73 -13.37 5.81
C THR A 85 -4.10 -14.64 6.58
N GLY A 86 -3.56 -15.78 6.13
CA GLY A 86 -3.65 -17.05 6.85
C GLY A 86 -2.70 -17.17 8.06
N VAL A 87 -1.88 -16.15 8.34
CA VAL A 87 -1.00 -16.12 9.52
C VAL A 87 -1.84 -15.86 10.77
N ASN A 88 -1.55 -16.58 11.86
CA ASN A 88 -2.24 -16.40 13.13
C ASN A 88 -1.19 -16.18 14.23
N ASN A 89 -0.70 -14.96 14.35
CA ASN A 89 0.35 -14.61 15.31
C ASN A 89 0.05 -13.32 16.10
N GLY A 90 -1.12 -12.72 15.90
CA GLY A 90 -1.55 -11.47 16.54
C GLY A 90 -0.82 -10.23 16.06
N ARG A 91 0.08 -10.34 15.07
CA ARG A 91 0.84 -9.19 14.58
C ARG A 91 0.07 -8.46 13.47
N LYS A 92 -0.07 -7.16 13.65
CA LYS A 92 -0.72 -6.24 12.72
C LYS A 92 0.27 -5.18 12.27
N LEU A 93 0.57 -5.16 10.96
CA LEU A 93 1.50 -4.22 10.35
C LEU A 93 0.75 -3.03 9.75
N LEU A 94 1.14 -1.81 10.09
CA LEU A 94 0.78 -0.61 9.34
C LEU A 94 1.95 -0.20 8.45
N VAL A 95 1.73 -0.14 7.14
CA VAL A 95 2.68 0.38 6.17
C VAL A 95 2.25 1.78 5.73
N VAL A 96 3.06 2.77 6.07
CA VAL A 96 2.93 4.15 5.60
C VAL A 96 3.90 4.34 4.45
N LYS A 97 3.39 4.61 3.25
CA LYS A 97 4.19 4.55 2.02
C LYS A 97 3.93 5.74 1.09
N ASP A 98 4.78 5.88 0.09
CA ASP A 98 4.46 6.49 -1.21
C ASP A 98 4.31 5.39 -2.27
N SER A 99 4.17 5.75 -3.54
CA SER A 99 3.99 4.76 -4.62
C SER A 99 5.10 3.73 -4.74
N TYR A 100 6.31 4.02 -4.28
CA TYR A 100 7.44 3.08 -4.32
C TYR A 100 7.27 1.90 -3.37
N GLY A 101 6.53 2.07 -2.28
CA GLY A 101 6.23 1.01 -1.31
C GLY A 101 5.23 -0.04 -1.82
N ASN A 102 4.50 0.21 -2.91
CA ASN A 102 3.45 -0.72 -3.37
C ASN A 102 3.99 -2.13 -3.67
N ALA A 103 5.16 -2.22 -4.28
CA ALA A 103 5.76 -3.50 -4.68
C ALA A 103 6.25 -4.37 -3.52
N GLU A 104 6.40 -3.79 -2.32
CA GLU A 104 6.85 -4.50 -1.13
C GLU A 104 5.72 -5.23 -0.41
N ILE A 105 4.47 -4.77 -0.56
CA ILE A 105 3.31 -5.25 0.22
C ILE A 105 3.10 -6.75 0.12
N PRO A 106 3.19 -7.41 -1.04
CA PRO A 106 3.02 -8.86 -1.14
C PRO A 106 3.97 -9.66 -0.23
N PHE A 107 5.16 -9.12 0.05
CA PHE A 107 6.17 -9.82 0.86
C PHE A 107 5.84 -9.87 2.35
N TYR A 108 4.92 -9.05 2.83
CA TYR A 108 4.52 -9.04 4.26
C TYR A 108 3.44 -10.08 4.59
N THR A 109 2.75 -10.63 3.58
CA THR A 109 1.61 -11.55 3.75
C THR A 109 1.94 -12.85 4.47
N ASN A 110 3.21 -13.26 4.49
CA ASN A 110 3.67 -14.46 5.20
C ASN A 110 4.16 -14.19 6.64
N SER A 111 4.10 -12.93 7.10
CA SER A 111 4.70 -12.53 8.39
C SER A 111 3.73 -11.87 9.35
N PHE A 112 2.61 -11.35 8.85
CA PHE A 112 1.62 -10.63 9.65
C PHE A 112 0.23 -11.19 9.43
N GLU A 113 -0.58 -11.18 10.49
CA GLU A 113 -1.98 -11.61 10.47
C GLU A 113 -2.86 -10.60 9.72
N GLU A 114 -2.63 -9.32 9.99
CA GLU A 114 -3.26 -8.21 9.27
C GLU A 114 -2.21 -7.21 8.79
N ILE A 115 -2.43 -6.63 7.62
CA ILE A 115 -1.59 -5.60 7.06
C ILE A 115 -2.49 -4.44 6.64
N TYR A 116 -2.18 -3.25 7.12
CA TYR A 116 -2.83 -2.00 6.73
C TYR A 116 -1.85 -1.19 5.91
N VAL A 117 -2.29 -0.69 4.77
CA VAL A 117 -1.46 0.08 3.83
C VAL A 117 -2.11 1.43 3.61
N VAL A 118 -1.39 2.50 3.89
CA VAL A 118 -1.85 3.87 3.70
C VAL A 118 -0.81 4.69 2.95
N ASP A 119 -1.27 5.55 2.05
CA ASP A 119 -0.38 6.48 1.37
C ASP A 119 -0.33 7.79 2.13
N MET A 120 0.88 8.22 2.48
CA MET A 120 1.11 9.41 3.30
C MET A 120 0.58 10.71 2.67
N ARG A 121 0.34 10.72 1.35
CA ARG A 121 -0.14 11.89 0.61
C ARG A 121 -1.66 12.03 0.66
N TYR A 122 -2.37 10.93 0.89
CA TYR A 122 -3.83 10.86 0.71
C TYR A 122 -4.58 10.48 1.98
N PHE A 123 -3.96 9.76 2.91
CA PHE A 123 -4.61 9.27 4.13
C PHE A 123 -5.07 10.43 5.03
N LYS A 124 -6.34 10.41 5.44
CA LYS A 124 -6.98 11.52 6.16
C LYS A 124 -7.25 11.26 7.63
N CYS A 125 -7.05 10.03 8.11
CA CYS A 125 -7.19 9.75 9.53
C CYS A 125 -5.94 10.19 10.30
N ASN A 126 -6.12 10.59 11.55
CA ASN A 126 -4.98 10.78 12.46
C ASN A 126 -4.27 9.44 12.65
N LEU A 127 -2.97 9.39 12.33
CA LEU A 127 -2.21 8.14 12.32
C LEU A 127 -2.07 7.53 13.71
N VAL A 128 -1.91 8.36 14.74
CA VAL A 128 -1.77 7.90 16.14
C VAL A 128 -3.07 7.26 16.63
N ASN A 129 -4.19 7.89 16.33
CA ASN A 129 -5.50 7.33 16.65
C ASN A 129 -5.74 6.02 15.90
N PHE A 130 -5.42 6.00 14.59
CA PHE A 130 -5.57 4.80 13.77
C PHE A 130 -4.75 3.62 14.30
N ILE A 131 -3.49 3.85 14.71
CA ILE A 131 -2.64 2.84 15.33
C ILE A 131 -3.30 2.24 16.57
N ASN A 132 -3.86 3.08 17.43
CA ASN A 132 -4.51 2.65 18.67
C ASN A 132 -5.85 1.93 18.40
N ASP A 133 -6.66 2.45 17.47
CA ASP A 133 -7.99 1.93 17.17
C ASP A 133 -7.94 0.57 16.46
N MET A 134 -6.90 0.34 15.64
CA MET A 134 -6.69 -0.93 14.93
C MET A 134 -5.84 -1.94 15.71
N ASP A 135 -5.35 -1.59 16.90
CA ASP A 135 -4.40 -2.41 17.69
C ASP A 135 -3.15 -2.77 16.87
N ILE A 136 -2.58 -1.80 16.14
CA ILE A 136 -1.38 -2.01 15.32
C ILE A 136 -0.20 -2.36 16.24
N THR A 137 0.52 -3.42 15.89
CA THR A 137 1.70 -3.87 16.64
C THR A 137 3.02 -3.42 16.05
N ASP A 138 3.05 -3.20 14.75
CA ASP A 138 4.24 -2.87 13.98
C ASP A 138 3.94 -1.74 12.99
N VAL A 139 4.83 -0.77 12.88
CA VAL A 139 4.70 0.33 11.91
C VAL A 139 5.94 0.38 11.04
N LEU A 140 5.74 0.43 9.74
CA LEU A 140 6.80 0.58 8.75
C LEU A 140 6.54 1.84 7.91
N PHE A 141 7.52 2.72 7.87
CA PHE A 141 7.58 3.82 6.91
C PHE A 141 8.49 3.39 5.75
N THR A 142 7.91 3.27 4.54
CA THR A 142 8.65 2.91 3.33
C THR A 142 8.30 3.87 2.20
N MET A 143 9.26 4.69 1.83
CA MET A 143 9.07 5.72 0.81
C MET A 143 10.39 6.12 0.16
N ALA A 144 10.32 6.72 -1.01
CA ALA A 144 11.49 7.21 -1.70
C ALA A 144 12.18 8.35 -0.90
N ALA A 145 13.51 8.43 -1.00
CA ALA A 145 14.29 9.42 -0.27
C ALA A 145 13.80 10.86 -0.52
N TYR A 146 13.40 11.19 -1.75
CA TYR A 146 12.88 12.53 -2.07
C TYR A 146 11.55 12.85 -1.37
N SER A 147 10.74 11.84 -1.05
CA SER A 147 9.50 12.02 -0.29
C SER A 147 9.75 12.38 1.17
N VAL A 148 10.90 11.97 1.73
CA VAL A 148 11.27 12.24 3.12
C VAL A 148 11.98 13.57 3.30
N VAL A 149 12.69 14.06 2.26
CA VAL A 149 13.48 15.31 2.34
C VAL A 149 12.92 16.44 1.47
N GLY A 150 11.94 16.16 0.61
CA GLY A 150 11.30 17.11 -0.28
C GLY A 150 10.01 17.70 0.27
N GLY A 151 9.21 18.29 -0.61
CA GLY A 151 7.92 18.91 -0.25
C GLY A 151 6.88 17.95 0.34
N ASN A 152 7.04 16.65 0.12
CA ASN A 152 6.14 15.64 0.71
C ASN A 152 6.48 15.30 2.18
N ALA A 153 7.62 15.73 2.72
CA ALA A 153 8.01 15.44 4.10
C ALA A 153 7.00 16.00 5.12
N GLU A 154 6.37 17.15 4.82
CA GLU A 154 5.34 17.76 5.65
C GLU A 154 4.10 16.88 5.81
N ASN A 155 3.84 15.95 4.88
CA ASN A 155 2.73 15.02 5.01
C ASN A 155 2.89 14.09 6.22
N ILE A 156 4.12 13.76 6.62
CA ILE A 156 4.37 12.91 7.79
C ILE A 156 3.90 13.63 9.07
N ASP A 157 4.23 14.92 9.20
CA ASP A 157 3.75 15.73 10.32
C ASP A 157 2.22 15.89 10.28
N THR A 158 1.66 16.07 9.08
CA THR A 158 0.21 16.15 8.88
C THR A 158 -0.50 14.88 9.35
N LEU A 159 0.02 13.70 9.04
CA LEU A 159 -0.58 12.42 9.46
C LEU A 159 -0.75 12.28 10.97
N ILE A 160 0.14 12.88 11.77
CA ILE A 160 0.08 12.79 13.23
C ILE A 160 -0.66 13.95 13.89
N THR A 161 -0.97 15.03 13.14
CA THR A 161 -1.61 16.24 13.68
C THR A 161 -3.00 16.49 13.13
N GLN A 162 -3.34 15.95 11.93
CA GLN A 162 -4.64 16.11 11.32
C GLN A 162 -5.73 15.40 12.12
N ASP A 163 -6.92 15.98 12.16
CA ASP A 163 -8.14 15.36 12.69
C ASP A 163 -7.89 14.55 13.97
N ALA A 164 -7.16 15.15 14.95
CA ALA A 164 -6.71 14.46 16.14
C ALA A 164 -7.86 13.90 17.00
N ASP A 165 -9.07 14.47 16.84
CA ASP A 165 -10.27 14.04 17.56
C ASP A 165 -11.05 12.94 16.84
N ASN A 166 -10.74 12.67 15.58
CA ASN A 166 -11.41 11.63 14.80
C ASN A 166 -10.90 10.24 15.18
N ARG A 167 -11.83 9.29 15.30
CA ARG A 167 -11.54 7.88 15.66
C ARG A 167 -12.12 6.95 14.62
N VAL A 168 -11.45 5.83 14.39
CA VAL A 168 -11.97 4.76 13.55
C VAL A 168 -12.62 3.71 14.45
N VAL A 169 -13.95 3.61 14.38
CA VAL A 169 -14.75 2.66 15.18
C VAL A 169 -15.46 1.72 14.21
N ASP A 170 -15.31 0.41 14.42
CA ASP A 170 -15.88 -0.64 13.56
C ASP A 170 -15.52 -0.47 12.06
N GLY A 171 -14.34 0.08 11.78
CA GLY A 171 -13.85 0.32 10.42
C GLY A 171 -14.45 1.56 9.75
N GLN A 172 -15.09 2.46 10.50
CA GLN A 172 -15.58 3.74 10.02
C GLN A 172 -14.98 4.90 10.82
N LEU A 173 -14.67 5.99 10.13
CA LEU A 173 -14.19 7.20 10.76
C LEU A 173 -15.38 7.88 11.51
N THR A 174 -15.21 8.16 12.79
CA THR A 174 -16.16 8.93 13.58
C THR A 174 -15.54 10.26 13.95
N ALA A 175 -16.26 11.37 13.72
CA ALA A 175 -15.89 12.66 14.30
C ALA A 175 -16.09 12.62 15.82
N SER A 176 -15.23 13.30 16.58
CA SER A 176 -15.49 13.51 18.00
C SER A 176 -16.84 14.22 18.16
N THR A 177 -17.75 13.65 18.92
CA THR A 177 -18.90 14.40 19.39
C THR A 177 -18.40 15.41 20.40
N GLU A 178 -18.35 16.69 20.01
CA GLU A 178 -18.19 17.77 20.98
C GLU A 178 -19.35 17.64 21.99
N ASP A 179 -19.01 17.32 23.24
CA ASP A 179 -19.91 17.45 24.39
C ASP A 179 -19.86 18.89 24.94
#